data_433ed317c59d4a92c32b55506e60fe3d
#
_entry.id   433ed317c59d4a92c32b55506e60fe3d
#
_cell.length_a   1.000
_cell.length_b   1.000
_cell.length_c   1.000
_cell.angle_alpha   90.00
_cell.angle_beta   90.00
_cell.angle_gamma   90.00
#
_symmetry.space_group_name_H-M   'P 1'
#
loop_
_entity.id
_entity.type
_entity.pdbx_description
1 polymer ?
#
loop_
_entity_poly.entity_id
_entity_poly.type
_entity_poly.pdbx_seq_one_letter_code
_entity_poly.pdbx_strand_id
1 'polypeptide(L)'
;MALAAGKDGNHPPSQGDHRHRWRSRHRWAAAAGRLALAALVLHLLLIQPNHPAAMTWGALLLFPLELPVLLLLLLALPAERGITIALRATVTAAVTVIALLKLADFASFSALSRGFNPVTDMVLIPAAMRLTAGSVGVLAVIGAIFALLLLAAIVAAAIWWSTGVWARPRLPRPAAWGASAAALVAAGVAWAEIGAAMGAWRLPAPIPGAAFTARVGVERVQLVSRTTADLRRFAQAAAADPFAEAGPLFDRLDRDLLILFVESYGRASLDTPLYAPRTRATLARAEAELSAQGYAMRSGWLSAPTRGGQSWLSHSSLASGLRIDSQRLHSAMLASRRKTLYHYATSAGRESTAVMPAITLDWPEGRAYGFETILAAEDLGYQGEAFNWVTMPDQYTLSVLERRLRDRSMAGRRPLVAQVALISSHAPWVPVPDLVPWDEVGDGTVFNAMAQRGDPPEVVWRDRDRVRRQYAKAVDYALSAVFAFAARQADLPLILVVGDHQSAPFVALDERPDVAAHLIGPAHLVDAAASWGWMPGLVPDPAGDVDGMERMRDRLLSAWSSGAPDALPRLGESARAEMRP
;
A
#
# COMPACT_ATOMS: atom_id res chain seq x y z
N MET A 1 1.38 5.61 110.70
CA MET A 1 0.42 6.42 109.96
C MET A 1 1.18 7.54 109.24
N ALA A 2 1.51 7.42 108.02
CA ALA A 2 1.96 8.49 107.15
C ALA A 2 1.78 8.06 105.68
N LEU A 3 0.92 8.77 104.97
CA LEU A 3 0.64 8.64 103.54
C LEU A 3 1.79 9.07 102.66
N ALA A 4 2.24 8.23 101.72
CA ALA A 4 3.20 8.61 100.69
C ALA A 4 2.39 8.95 99.40
N ALA A 5 2.45 10.20 98.94
CA ALA A 5 1.90 10.71 97.73
C ALA A 5 2.84 10.34 96.51
N GLY A 6 2.35 9.60 95.55
CA GLY A 6 3.04 9.37 94.27
C GLY A 6 3.06 10.64 93.43
N LYS A 7 4.21 11.07 92.90
CA LYS A 7 4.36 12.10 91.89
C LYS A 7 4.39 11.44 90.53
N ASP A 8 3.31 11.58 89.78
CA ASP A 8 3.28 11.30 88.32
C ASP A 8 4.15 12.33 87.59
N GLY A 9 5.30 11.87 87.12
CA GLY A 9 6.22 12.67 86.31
C GLY A 9 5.77 12.75 84.83
N ASN A 10 4.96 13.74 84.53
CA ASN A 10 4.62 14.09 83.16
C ASN A 10 5.79 14.87 82.54
N HIS A 11 6.77 14.18 81.94
CA HIS A 11 7.87 14.83 81.25
C HIS A 11 7.34 15.26 79.85
N PRO A 12 7.43 16.54 79.45
CA PRO A 12 7.13 16.97 78.11
C PRO A 12 8.07 16.30 77.11
N PRO A 13 7.66 15.89 75.93
CA PRO A 13 8.53 15.24 74.91
C PRO A 13 9.72 16.17 74.60
N SER A 14 10.93 15.66 74.69
CA SER A 14 12.15 16.42 74.46
C SER A 14 12.15 16.98 72.98
N GLN A 15 12.66 18.21 72.82
CA GLN A 15 12.78 18.86 71.47
C GLN A 15 13.58 18.01 70.46
N GLY A 16 14.39 17.04 70.93
CA GLY A 16 15.10 16.06 70.11
C GLY A 16 14.16 15.10 69.35
N ASP A 17 13.02 14.70 70.00
CA ASP A 17 12.07 13.75 69.42
C ASP A 17 11.24 14.38 68.32
N HIS A 18 10.92 15.68 68.41
CA HIS A 18 10.23 16.43 67.36
C HIS A 18 11.09 16.64 66.11
N ARG A 19 12.42 16.90 66.26
CA ARG A 19 13.37 17.05 65.15
C ARG A 19 13.66 15.72 64.44
N HIS A 20 13.67 14.60 65.18
CA HIS A 20 13.83 13.26 64.59
C HIS A 20 12.56 12.85 63.82
N ARG A 21 11.35 13.07 64.34
CA ARG A 21 10.09 12.80 63.66
C ARG A 21 9.89 13.72 62.45
N TRP A 22 10.31 14.98 62.52
CA TRP A 22 10.23 15.93 61.39
C TRP A 22 11.19 15.51 60.24
N ARG A 23 12.44 15.15 60.53
CA ARG A 23 13.42 14.66 59.54
C ARG A 23 13.00 13.33 58.93
N SER A 24 12.42 12.42 59.68
CA SER A 24 11.92 11.15 59.16
C SER A 24 10.72 11.35 58.21
N ARG A 25 9.77 12.21 58.59
CA ARG A 25 8.61 12.57 57.71
C ARG A 25 9.04 13.17 56.38
N HIS A 26 10.02 14.10 56.38
CA HIS A 26 10.57 14.69 55.15
C HIS A 26 11.31 13.66 54.27
N ARG A 27 12.03 12.73 54.84
CA ARG A 27 12.68 11.63 54.10
C ARG A 27 11.64 10.69 53.46
N TRP A 28 10.60 10.35 54.15
CA TRP A 28 9.49 9.55 53.64
C TRP A 28 8.74 10.28 52.53
N ALA A 29 8.44 11.52 52.70
CA ALA A 29 7.76 12.34 51.68
C ALA A 29 8.62 12.46 50.39
N ALA A 30 9.94 12.69 50.55
CA ALA A 30 10.86 12.74 49.41
C ALA A 30 11.01 11.39 48.70
N ALA A 31 11.00 10.27 49.43
CA ALA A 31 11.03 8.93 48.83
C ALA A 31 9.73 8.62 48.06
N ALA A 32 8.59 8.92 48.67
CA ALA A 32 7.28 8.77 48.03
C ALA A 32 7.14 9.64 46.78
N GLY A 33 7.59 10.90 46.83
CA GLY A 33 7.63 11.82 45.70
C GLY A 33 8.49 11.29 44.53
N ARG A 34 9.65 10.67 44.82
CA ARG A 34 10.49 10.05 43.78
C ARG A 34 9.83 8.84 43.14
N LEU A 35 9.15 7.99 43.92
CA LEU A 35 8.41 6.83 43.39
C LEU A 35 7.23 7.30 42.52
N ALA A 36 6.49 8.29 42.97
CA ALA A 36 5.39 8.87 42.21
C ALA A 36 5.87 9.50 40.89
N LEU A 37 6.95 10.27 40.91
CA LEU A 37 7.53 10.86 39.70
C LEU A 37 8.02 9.78 38.73
N ALA A 38 8.69 8.74 39.25
CA ALA A 38 9.14 7.63 38.43
C ALA A 38 7.99 6.84 37.80
N ALA A 39 6.89 6.63 38.54
CA ALA A 39 5.66 6.02 37.98
C ALA A 39 5.00 6.91 36.93
N LEU A 40 4.97 8.23 37.15
CA LEU A 40 4.40 9.18 36.19
C LEU A 40 5.22 9.21 34.88
N VAL A 41 6.56 9.19 34.96
CA VAL A 41 7.42 9.10 33.77
C VAL A 41 7.11 7.82 32.96
N LEU A 42 7.03 6.67 33.64
CA LEU A 42 6.67 5.41 32.97
C LEU A 42 5.25 5.47 32.41
N HIS A 43 4.29 6.02 33.14
CA HIS A 43 2.91 6.20 32.69
C HIS A 43 2.86 6.97 31.38
N LEU A 44 3.48 8.14 31.30
CA LEU A 44 3.48 8.99 30.12
C LEU A 44 4.13 8.31 28.90
N LEU A 45 5.20 7.56 29.09
CA LEU A 45 5.85 6.82 28.02
C LEU A 45 5.00 5.63 27.53
N LEU A 46 4.29 4.96 28.42
CA LEU A 46 3.44 3.82 28.08
C LEU A 46 2.17 4.25 27.33
N ILE A 47 1.58 5.41 27.66
CA ILE A 47 0.36 5.91 26.99
C ILE A 47 0.65 6.75 25.74
N GLN A 48 1.93 7.00 25.38
CA GLN A 48 2.30 7.79 24.21
C GLN A 48 1.50 7.33 22.97
N PRO A 49 0.75 8.23 22.30
CA PRO A 49 -0.02 7.87 21.11
C PRO A 49 0.88 7.63 19.89
N ASN A 50 0.44 6.78 18.99
CA ASN A 50 1.10 6.49 17.71
C ASN A 50 0.33 7.03 16.49
N HIS A 51 -0.77 7.75 16.70
CA HIS A 51 -1.61 8.29 15.64
C HIS A 51 -2.02 9.73 15.96
N PRO A 52 -2.00 10.69 14.99
CA PRO A 52 -2.38 12.08 15.23
C PRO A 52 -3.78 12.25 15.83
N ALA A 53 -4.77 11.47 15.37
CA ALA A 53 -6.14 11.53 15.88
C ALA A 53 -6.28 11.03 17.34
N ALA A 54 -5.28 10.32 17.86
CA ALA A 54 -5.26 9.87 19.26
C ALA A 54 -4.68 10.92 20.23
N MET A 55 -4.26 12.09 19.74
CA MET A 55 -3.81 13.22 20.56
C MET A 55 -5.00 13.94 21.21
N THR A 56 -5.60 13.30 22.21
CA THR A 56 -6.73 13.84 22.96
C THR A 56 -6.41 13.93 24.45
N TRP A 57 -7.10 14.84 25.17
CA TRP A 57 -6.96 14.91 26.62
C TRP A 57 -7.35 13.60 27.32
N GLY A 58 -8.30 12.85 26.74
CA GLY A 58 -8.69 11.53 27.23
C GLY A 58 -7.54 10.50 27.18
N ALA A 59 -6.63 10.62 26.23
CA ALA A 59 -5.45 9.74 26.15
C ALA A 59 -4.53 9.84 27.37
N LEU A 60 -4.44 11.03 28.01
CA LEU A 60 -3.64 11.21 29.23
C LEU A 60 -4.25 10.51 30.45
N LEU A 61 -5.56 10.25 30.41
CA LEU A 61 -6.28 9.56 31.49
C LEU A 61 -6.33 8.04 31.28
N LEU A 62 -5.81 7.54 30.15
CA LEU A 62 -5.74 6.11 29.90
C LEU A 62 -4.81 5.45 30.90
N PHE A 63 -5.29 4.42 31.59
CA PHE A 63 -4.46 3.66 32.53
C PHE A 63 -3.68 2.56 31.78
N PRO A 64 -2.33 2.62 31.76
CA PRO A 64 -1.53 1.59 31.10
C PRO A 64 -1.44 0.34 31.97
N LEU A 65 -2.04 -0.76 31.50
CA LEU A 65 -2.10 -2.04 32.23
C LEU A 65 -0.72 -2.68 32.42
N GLU A 66 0.26 -2.28 31.65
CA GLU A 66 1.67 -2.69 31.80
C GLU A 66 2.34 -2.06 33.03
N LEU A 67 1.89 -0.90 33.46
CA LEU A 67 2.52 -0.16 34.55
C LEU A 67 2.51 -0.96 35.88
N PRO A 68 1.36 -1.47 36.38
CA PRO A 68 1.37 -2.29 37.59
C PRO A 68 2.21 -3.55 37.43
N VAL A 69 2.25 -4.17 36.28
CA VAL A 69 3.10 -5.34 36.01
C VAL A 69 4.57 -5.00 36.24
N LEU A 70 5.05 -3.90 35.64
CA LEU A 70 6.44 -3.44 35.77
C LEU A 70 6.80 -3.06 37.19
N LEU A 71 5.95 -2.27 37.86
CA LEU A 71 6.20 -1.78 39.21
C LEU A 71 6.23 -2.91 40.24
N LEU A 72 5.25 -3.81 40.19
CA LEU A 72 5.18 -4.94 41.11
C LEU A 72 6.32 -5.94 40.89
N LEU A 73 6.69 -6.19 39.65
CA LEU A 73 7.79 -7.08 39.31
C LEU A 73 9.15 -6.51 39.81
N LEU A 74 9.36 -5.19 39.67
CA LEU A 74 10.56 -4.52 40.16
C LEU A 74 10.64 -4.53 41.71
N LEU A 75 9.50 -4.41 42.39
CA LEU A 75 9.42 -4.51 43.85
C LEU A 75 9.65 -5.93 44.38
N ALA A 76 9.25 -6.94 43.60
CA ALA A 76 9.36 -8.36 43.96
C ALA A 76 10.82 -8.86 43.87
N LEU A 77 11.65 -8.24 43.00
CA LEU A 77 13.02 -8.69 42.72
C LEU A 77 14.04 -7.91 43.52
N PRO A 78 15.11 -8.55 44.04
CA PRO A 78 16.19 -7.87 44.75
C PRO A 78 17.01 -6.97 43.80
N ALA A 79 17.22 -5.70 44.19
CA ALA A 79 17.81 -4.65 43.33
C ALA A 79 19.21 -4.97 42.78
N GLU A 80 20.01 -5.71 43.51
CA GLU A 80 21.45 -5.95 43.22
C GLU A 80 21.69 -7.28 42.48
N ARG A 81 20.66 -8.04 42.15
CA ARG A 81 20.82 -9.30 41.41
C ARG A 81 20.91 -9.04 39.91
N GLY A 82 21.75 -9.82 39.20
CA GLY A 82 21.91 -9.74 37.75
C GLY A 82 20.58 -9.84 36.98
N ILE A 83 19.62 -10.64 37.50
CA ILE A 83 18.27 -10.76 36.91
C ILE A 83 17.50 -9.44 36.91
N THR A 84 17.59 -8.63 37.96
CA THR A 84 16.93 -7.33 38.04
C THR A 84 17.58 -6.32 37.09
N ILE A 85 18.91 -6.35 36.99
CA ILE A 85 19.64 -5.51 36.02
C ILE A 85 19.28 -5.92 34.59
N ALA A 86 19.25 -7.21 34.30
CA ALA A 86 18.86 -7.72 33.00
C ALA A 86 17.41 -7.34 32.64
N LEU A 87 16.45 -7.51 33.56
CA LEU A 87 15.06 -7.08 33.38
C LEU A 87 14.97 -5.58 33.06
N ARG A 88 15.65 -4.74 33.87
CA ARG A 88 15.69 -3.29 33.65
C ARG A 88 16.27 -2.94 32.28
N ALA A 89 17.35 -3.58 31.87
CA ALA A 89 17.98 -3.38 30.57
C ALA A 89 17.02 -3.76 29.43
N THR A 90 16.35 -4.92 29.53
CA THR A 90 15.38 -5.38 28.56
C THR A 90 14.18 -4.46 28.47
N VAL A 91 13.61 -4.04 29.60
CA VAL A 91 12.47 -3.09 29.63
C VAL A 91 12.89 -1.74 29.05
N THR A 92 14.07 -1.22 29.40
CA THR A 92 14.56 0.04 28.86
C THR A 92 14.73 -0.04 27.35
N ALA A 93 15.36 -1.09 26.83
CA ALA A 93 15.54 -1.27 25.40
C ALA A 93 14.19 -1.42 24.68
N ALA A 94 13.31 -2.32 25.15
CA ALA A 94 12.02 -2.59 24.52
C ALA A 94 11.11 -1.36 24.49
N VAL A 95 10.93 -0.68 25.64
CA VAL A 95 10.07 0.51 25.71
C VAL A 95 10.65 1.68 24.90
N THR A 96 11.97 1.85 24.87
CA THR A 96 12.61 2.87 24.03
C THR A 96 12.37 2.60 22.54
N VAL A 97 12.60 1.36 22.10
CA VAL A 97 12.36 0.98 20.70
C VAL A 97 10.88 1.19 20.33
N ILE A 98 9.94 0.74 21.18
CA ILE A 98 8.51 0.91 20.91
C ILE A 98 8.12 2.39 20.91
N ALA A 99 8.68 3.22 21.80
CA ALA A 99 8.43 4.67 21.81
C ALA A 99 8.91 5.34 20.50
N LEU A 100 10.07 4.95 20.00
CA LEU A 100 10.57 5.43 18.70
C LEU A 100 9.71 4.93 17.53
N LEU A 101 9.25 3.68 17.56
CA LEU A 101 8.33 3.16 16.55
C LEU A 101 6.97 3.88 16.57
N LYS A 102 6.45 4.22 17.76
CA LYS A 102 5.23 5.06 17.89
C LYS A 102 5.44 6.46 17.29
N LEU A 103 6.62 7.05 17.47
CA LEU A 103 6.97 8.33 16.86
C LEU A 103 7.07 8.20 15.34
N ALA A 104 7.67 7.14 14.83
CA ALA A 104 7.72 6.85 13.40
C ALA A 104 6.32 6.62 12.81
N ASP A 105 5.44 5.92 13.53
CA ASP A 105 4.02 5.79 13.15
C ASP A 105 3.35 7.16 13.03
N PHE A 106 3.49 7.99 14.06
CA PHE A 106 2.91 9.31 14.09
C PHE A 106 3.36 10.17 12.90
N ALA A 107 4.65 10.16 12.59
CA ALA A 107 5.21 10.85 11.44
C ALA A 107 4.68 10.25 10.11
N SER A 108 4.62 8.93 10.01
CA SER A 108 4.13 8.22 8.82
C SER A 108 2.64 8.47 8.57
N PHE A 109 1.80 8.46 9.61
CA PHE A 109 0.38 8.82 9.48
C PHE A 109 0.20 10.28 9.05
N SER A 110 1.03 11.19 9.58
CA SER A 110 0.97 12.61 9.21
C SER A 110 1.38 12.87 7.76
N ALA A 111 2.36 12.12 7.24
CA ALA A 111 2.92 12.33 5.90
C ALA A 111 2.29 11.42 4.83
N LEU A 112 1.96 10.17 5.19
CA LEU A 112 1.59 9.11 4.24
C LEU A 112 0.20 8.51 4.51
N SER A 113 -0.52 9.00 5.54
CA SER A 113 -1.84 8.50 5.97
C SER A 113 -1.87 6.99 6.28
N ARG A 114 -0.74 6.40 6.66
CA ARG A 114 -0.60 5.00 7.03
C ARG A 114 0.45 4.79 8.13
N GLY A 115 0.38 3.64 8.82
CA GLY A 115 1.38 3.27 9.82
C GLY A 115 2.76 2.96 9.22
N PHE A 116 3.80 3.18 10.00
CA PHE A 116 5.18 2.87 9.63
C PHE A 116 5.44 1.36 9.62
N ASN A 117 6.04 0.85 8.55
CA ASN A 117 6.48 -0.55 8.47
C ASN A 117 8.01 -0.63 8.50
N PRO A 118 8.62 -1.15 9.58
CA PRO A 118 10.08 -1.16 9.73
C PRO A 118 10.82 -2.02 8.69
N VAL A 119 10.13 -2.91 7.97
CA VAL A 119 10.75 -3.73 6.90
C VAL A 119 10.78 -2.98 5.58
N THR A 120 9.69 -2.25 5.27
CA THR A 120 9.51 -1.66 3.93
C THR A 120 9.87 -0.19 3.87
N ASP A 121 9.68 0.56 4.96
CA ASP A 121 9.83 2.01 4.93
C ASP A 121 11.25 2.47 5.22
N MET A 122 12.13 1.56 5.70
CA MET A 122 13.56 1.87 5.84
C MET A 122 14.21 2.29 4.52
N VAL A 123 13.74 1.76 3.40
CA VAL A 123 14.21 2.13 2.05
C VAL A 123 13.86 3.58 1.69
N LEU A 124 12.81 4.14 2.29
CA LEU A 124 12.37 5.52 2.06
C LEU A 124 13.20 6.55 2.82
N ILE A 125 13.92 6.14 3.87
CA ILE A 125 14.71 7.06 4.73
C ILE A 125 15.75 7.83 3.92
N PRO A 126 16.58 7.22 3.06
CA PRO A 126 17.54 7.97 2.25
C PRO A 126 16.87 8.98 1.30
N ALA A 127 15.71 8.64 0.74
CA ALA A 127 14.94 9.55 -0.10
C ALA A 127 14.39 10.74 0.68
N ALA A 128 13.82 10.50 1.86
CA ALA A 128 13.35 11.54 2.76
C ALA A 128 14.50 12.47 3.21
N MET A 129 15.67 11.90 3.50
CA MET A 129 16.87 12.69 3.84
C MET A 129 17.31 13.57 2.67
N ARG A 130 17.34 13.03 1.43
CA ARG A 130 17.68 13.83 0.23
C ARG A 130 16.68 14.95 -0.01
N LEU A 131 15.38 14.65 0.12
CA LEU A 131 14.32 15.65 -0.04
C LEU A 131 14.46 16.78 1.00
N THR A 132 14.67 16.41 2.27
CA THR A 132 14.88 17.39 3.34
C THR A 132 16.16 18.22 3.11
N ALA A 133 17.25 17.56 2.69
CA ALA A 133 18.50 18.26 2.39
C ALA A 133 18.33 19.24 1.23
N GLY A 134 17.57 18.89 0.20
CA GLY A 134 17.26 19.77 -0.94
C GLY A 134 16.32 20.92 -0.60
N SER A 135 15.38 20.70 0.33
CA SER A 135 14.35 21.71 0.68
C SER A 135 14.78 22.66 1.79
N VAL A 136 15.45 22.16 2.82
CA VAL A 136 15.76 22.89 4.07
C VAL A 136 17.27 22.95 4.35
N GLY A 137 18.07 22.18 3.63
CA GLY A 137 19.53 22.12 3.73
C GLY A 137 20.07 20.93 4.54
N VAL A 138 21.33 20.58 4.29
CA VAL A 138 22.01 19.42 4.90
C VAL A 138 22.12 19.56 6.42
N LEU A 139 22.31 20.78 6.94
CA LEU A 139 22.40 21.03 8.39
C LEU A 139 21.11 20.66 9.12
N ALA A 140 19.94 20.84 8.47
CA ALA A 140 18.66 20.43 9.04
C ALA A 140 18.55 18.91 9.16
N VAL A 141 19.07 18.15 8.20
CA VAL A 141 19.12 16.68 8.27
C VAL A 141 20.01 16.21 9.41
N ILE A 142 21.22 16.78 9.53
CA ILE A 142 22.16 16.47 10.62
C ILE A 142 21.52 16.81 11.98
N GLY A 143 20.89 17.99 12.08
CA GLY A 143 20.18 18.42 13.30
C GLY A 143 19.04 17.48 13.67
N ALA A 144 18.24 17.01 12.71
CA ALA A 144 17.15 16.07 12.93
C ALA A 144 17.65 14.69 13.42
N ILE A 145 18.73 14.17 12.82
CA ILE A 145 19.36 12.92 13.28
C ILE A 145 19.88 13.08 14.71
N PHE A 146 20.59 14.17 15.00
CA PHE A 146 21.09 14.44 16.34
C PHE A 146 19.96 14.57 17.36
N ALA A 147 18.89 15.29 17.03
CA ALA A 147 17.72 15.44 17.88
C ALA A 147 17.03 14.09 18.16
N LEU A 148 16.91 13.21 17.17
CA LEU A 148 16.36 11.88 17.34
C LEU A 148 17.21 11.00 18.25
N LEU A 149 18.54 11.02 18.08
CA LEU A 149 19.48 10.27 18.94
C LEU A 149 19.46 10.79 20.38
N LEU A 150 19.41 12.10 20.55
CA LEU A 150 19.31 12.74 21.86
C LEU A 150 17.97 12.38 22.54
N LEU A 151 16.86 12.43 21.82
CA LEU A 151 15.55 12.01 22.31
C LEU A 151 15.57 10.54 22.76
N ALA A 152 16.13 9.65 21.95
CA ALA A 152 16.27 8.23 22.28
C ALA A 152 17.09 8.04 23.58
N ALA A 153 18.19 8.77 23.72
CA ALA A 153 19.04 8.73 24.93
C ALA A 153 18.29 9.25 26.17
N ILE A 154 17.55 10.35 26.04
CA ILE A 154 16.72 10.91 27.12
C ILE A 154 15.64 9.93 27.56
N VAL A 155 14.92 9.34 26.62
CA VAL A 155 13.88 8.33 26.89
C VAL A 155 14.48 7.12 27.60
N ALA A 156 15.58 6.58 27.08
CA ALA A 156 16.26 5.43 27.69
C ALA A 156 16.76 5.76 29.13
N ALA A 157 17.35 6.93 29.32
CA ALA A 157 17.82 7.39 30.65
C ALA A 157 16.63 7.57 31.61
N ALA A 158 15.52 8.13 31.17
CA ALA A 158 14.32 8.30 31.99
C ALA A 158 13.73 6.96 32.43
N ILE A 159 13.63 5.96 31.50
CA ILE A 159 13.17 4.61 31.82
C ILE A 159 14.16 3.92 32.79
N TRP A 160 15.45 4.00 32.50
CA TRP A 160 16.48 3.40 33.37
C TRP A 160 16.46 3.98 34.78
N TRP A 161 16.32 5.29 34.89
CA TRP A 161 16.18 5.98 36.18
C TRP A 161 14.91 5.54 36.90
N SER A 162 13.74 5.56 36.22
CA SER A 162 12.45 5.22 36.78
C SER A 162 12.39 3.78 37.28
N THR A 163 12.84 2.82 36.47
CA THR A 163 12.93 1.40 36.86
C THR A 163 13.91 1.21 38.00
N GLY A 164 15.01 1.99 38.06
CA GLY A 164 15.97 1.97 39.15
C GLY A 164 15.40 2.51 40.47
N VAL A 165 14.54 3.51 40.43
CA VAL A 165 13.85 4.03 41.62
C VAL A 165 12.92 2.99 42.23
N TRP A 166 12.16 2.27 41.39
CA TRP A 166 11.20 1.24 41.81
C TRP A 166 11.85 -0.10 42.19
N ALA A 167 13.07 -0.40 41.73
CA ALA A 167 13.83 -1.58 42.14
C ALA A 167 14.55 -1.43 43.51
N ARG A 168 14.67 -0.21 44.07
CA ARG A 168 15.41 0.04 45.32
C ARG A 168 14.70 -0.37 46.60
N PRO A 169 13.37 -0.22 46.77
CA PRO A 169 12.68 -0.65 47.95
C PRO A 169 12.89 -2.15 48.21
N ARG A 170 13.19 -2.54 49.45
CA ARG A 170 13.35 -3.95 49.82
C ARG A 170 12.11 -4.40 50.56
N LEU A 171 11.36 -5.29 49.96
CA LEU A 171 10.20 -5.92 50.58
C LEU A 171 10.63 -7.13 51.42
N PRO A 172 9.99 -7.37 52.58
CA PRO A 172 10.16 -8.64 53.30
C PRO A 172 9.64 -9.79 52.40
N ARG A 173 10.20 -10.99 52.56
CA ARG A 173 9.88 -12.16 51.70
C ARG A 173 8.39 -12.41 51.46
N PRO A 174 7.50 -12.36 52.47
CA PRO A 174 6.06 -12.55 52.21
C PRO A 174 5.47 -11.48 51.31
N ALA A 175 5.87 -10.20 51.48
CA ALA A 175 5.40 -9.09 50.64
C ALA A 175 5.95 -9.18 49.21
N ALA A 176 7.21 -9.67 49.04
CA ALA A 176 7.78 -9.93 47.71
C ALA A 176 7.01 -11.04 46.96
N TRP A 177 6.62 -12.13 47.64
CA TRP A 177 5.77 -13.16 47.06
C TRP A 177 4.39 -12.62 46.69
N GLY A 178 3.79 -11.76 47.55
CA GLY A 178 2.51 -11.08 47.23
C GLY A 178 2.64 -10.17 46.02
N ALA A 179 3.72 -9.41 45.90
CA ALA A 179 4.00 -8.56 44.76
C ALA A 179 4.19 -9.37 43.46
N SER A 180 4.88 -10.54 43.55
CA SER A 180 5.02 -11.45 42.40
C SER A 180 3.67 -11.98 41.93
N ALA A 181 2.84 -12.46 42.87
CA ALA A 181 1.49 -12.95 42.54
C ALA A 181 0.61 -11.85 41.91
N ALA A 182 0.63 -10.65 42.48
CA ALA A 182 -0.09 -9.49 41.93
C ALA A 182 0.43 -9.08 40.55
N ALA A 183 1.74 -9.17 40.30
CA ALA A 183 2.32 -8.92 38.97
C ALA A 183 1.84 -9.93 37.93
N LEU A 184 1.72 -11.22 38.32
CA LEU A 184 1.19 -12.27 37.44
C LEU A 184 -0.29 -12.03 37.10
N VAL A 185 -1.11 -11.64 38.08
CA VAL A 185 -2.52 -11.28 37.85
C VAL A 185 -2.62 -10.07 36.92
N ALA A 186 -1.84 -9.02 37.19
CA ALA A 186 -1.83 -7.83 36.33
C ALA A 186 -1.38 -8.16 34.89
N ALA A 187 -0.39 -9.04 34.74
CA ALA A 187 0.07 -9.52 33.43
C ALA A 187 -1.04 -10.33 32.70
N GLY A 188 -1.79 -11.16 33.42
CA GLY A 188 -2.95 -11.87 32.88
C GLY A 188 -4.06 -10.93 32.39
N VAL A 189 -4.32 -9.86 33.17
CA VAL A 189 -5.29 -8.82 32.78
C VAL A 189 -4.82 -8.07 31.53
N ALA A 190 -3.56 -7.66 31.50
CA ALA A 190 -2.99 -7.00 30.31
C ALA A 190 -3.02 -7.90 29.08
N TRP A 191 -2.73 -9.19 29.24
CA TRP A 191 -2.81 -10.15 28.13
C TRP A 191 -4.22 -10.40 27.64
N ALA A 192 -5.19 -10.48 28.55
CA ALA A 192 -6.60 -10.61 28.21
C ALA A 192 -7.10 -9.39 27.42
N GLU A 193 -6.69 -8.18 27.80
CA GLU A 193 -6.99 -6.93 27.06
C GLU A 193 -6.37 -6.94 25.67
N ILE A 194 -5.08 -7.29 25.54
CA ILE A 194 -4.37 -7.36 24.25
C ILE A 194 -5.11 -8.31 23.29
N GLY A 195 -5.43 -9.51 23.76
CA GLY A 195 -6.11 -10.49 22.90
C GLY A 195 -7.51 -10.06 22.49
N ALA A 196 -8.25 -9.40 23.39
CA ALA A 196 -9.56 -8.83 23.05
C ALA A 196 -9.46 -7.67 22.06
N ALA A 197 -8.50 -6.77 22.27
CA ALA A 197 -8.26 -5.62 21.38
C ALA A 197 -7.77 -6.06 19.98
N MET A 198 -7.06 -7.20 19.90
CA MET A 198 -6.62 -7.81 18.65
C MET A 198 -7.64 -8.76 18.01
N GLY A 199 -8.84 -8.89 18.60
CA GLY A 199 -9.92 -9.73 18.07
C GLY A 199 -9.75 -11.24 18.27
N ALA A 200 -8.79 -11.69 19.10
CA ALA A 200 -8.54 -13.11 19.35
C ALA A 200 -9.68 -13.74 20.19
N TRP A 201 -10.32 -12.98 21.05
CA TRP A 201 -11.48 -13.38 21.86
C TRP A 201 -12.33 -12.18 22.27
N ARG A 202 -13.53 -12.45 22.80
CA ARG A 202 -14.42 -11.44 23.37
C ARG A 202 -14.41 -11.54 24.90
N LEU A 203 -14.27 -10.41 25.56
CA LEU A 203 -14.39 -10.33 27.01
C LEU A 203 -15.85 -10.08 27.41
N PRO A 204 -16.31 -10.62 28.56
CA PRO A 204 -17.66 -10.39 29.08
C PRO A 204 -17.91 -8.93 29.46
N ALA A 205 -16.86 -8.19 29.83
CA ALA A 205 -16.93 -6.77 30.14
C ALA A 205 -15.61 -6.09 29.71
N PRO A 206 -15.63 -4.80 29.32
CA PRO A 206 -14.42 -4.05 28.98
C PRO A 206 -13.53 -3.87 30.21
N ILE A 207 -12.22 -4.09 30.05
CA ILE A 207 -11.23 -3.83 31.09
C ILE A 207 -10.95 -2.32 31.14
N PRO A 208 -11.02 -1.66 32.30
CA PRO A 208 -10.65 -0.25 32.42
C PRO A 208 -9.12 -0.08 32.27
N GLY A 209 -8.71 0.61 31.20
CA GLY A 209 -7.31 0.77 30.81
C GLY A 209 -6.96 0.01 29.52
N ALA A 210 -5.72 0.11 29.09
CA ALA A 210 -5.21 -0.58 27.91
C ALA A 210 -3.73 -0.96 28.08
N ALA A 211 -3.36 -2.14 27.61
CA ALA A 211 -1.96 -2.55 27.48
C ALA A 211 -1.38 -2.03 26.14
N PHE A 212 -1.47 -0.73 25.92
CA PHE A 212 -1.26 -0.09 24.63
C PHE A 212 0.15 -0.26 24.08
N THR A 213 1.18 -0.07 24.92
CA THR A 213 2.59 -0.21 24.49
C THR A 213 2.94 -1.66 24.17
N ALA A 214 2.49 -2.59 25.01
CA ALA A 214 2.72 -4.02 24.77
C ALA A 214 1.99 -4.50 23.53
N ARG A 215 0.75 -4.05 23.30
CA ARG A 215 -0.03 -4.34 22.09
C ARG A 215 0.67 -3.85 20.85
N VAL A 216 1.12 -2.58 20.80
CA VAL A 216 1.92 -2.05 19.67
C VAL A 216 3.16 -2.92 19.44
N GLY A 217 3.84 -3.37 20.50
CA GLY A 217 4.97 -4.28 20.39
C GLY A 217 4.60 -5.61 19.71
N VAL A 218 3.50 -6.23 20.12
CA VAL A 218 2.98 -7.48 19.53
C VAL A 218 2.60 -7.27 18.06
N GLU A 219 1.86 -6.21 17.76
CA GLU A 219 1.46 -5.84 16.40
C GLU A 219 2.70 -5.66 15.49
N ARG A 220 3.78 -5.04 16.00
CA ARG A 220 5.03 -4.87 15.23
C ARG A 220 5.74 -6.18 14.96
N VAL A 221 5.84 -7.06 15.93
CA VAL A 221 6.43 -8.40 15.73
C VAL A 221 5.62 -9.17 14.69
N GLN A 222 4.29 -9.16 14.77
CA GLN A 222 3.43 -9.80 13.80
C GLN A 222 3.58 -9.18 12.41
N LEU A 223 3.60 -7.84 12.32
CA LEU A 223 3.79 -7.13 11.06
C LEU A 223 5.12 -7.53 10.38
N VAL A 224 6.23 -7.50 11.13
CA VAL A 224 7.54 -7.89 10.61
C VAL A 224 7.55 -9.35 10.17
N SER A 225 6.99 -10.25 10.98
CA SER A 225 6.91 -11.68 10.67
C SER A 225 6.09 -11.94 9.40
N ARG A 226 4.88 -11.37 9.31
CA ARG A 226 4.01 -11.50 8.14
C ARG A 226 4.67 -10.91 6.90
N THR A 227 5.20 -9.69 7.00
CA THR A 227 5.90 -9.01 5.90
C THR A 227 7.07 -9.84 5.37
N THR A 228 7.87 -10.42 6.26
CA THR A 228 9.02 -11.25 5.89
C THR A 228 8.59 -12.57 5.25
N ALA A 229 7.53 -13.20 5.78
CA ALA A 229 6.96 -14.41 5.21
C ALA A 229 6.38 -14.16 3.81
N ASP A 230 5.67 -13.04 3.62
CA ASP A 230 5.11 -12.63 2.32
C ASP A 230 6.21 -12.42 1.29
N LEU A 231 7.29 -11.70 1.65
CA LEU A 231 8.43 -11.49 0.77
C LEU A 231 9.13 -12.80 0.38
N ARG A 232 9.26 -13.75 1.32
CA ARG A 232 9.84 -15.06 1.02
C ARG A 232 8.94 -15.86 0.06
N ARG A 233 7.62 -15.88 0.31
CA ARG A 233 6.64 -16.53 -0.59
C ARG A 233 6.68 -15.91 -1.97
N PHE A 234 6.72 -14.59 -2.04
CA PHE A 234 6.83 -13.86 -3.31
C PHE A 234 8.13 -14.18 -4.05
N ALA A 235 9.27 -14.20 -3.37
CA ALA A 235 10.55 -14.56 -3.97
C ALA A 235 10.56 -15.99 -4.53
N GLN A 236 9.94 -16.95 -3.84
CA GLN A 236 9.75 -18.31 -4.33
C GLN A 236 8.87 -18.35 -5.57
N ALA A 237 7.74 -17.64 -5.57
CA ALA A 237 6.86 -17.55 -6.73
C ALA A 237 7.55 -16.85 -7.92
N ALA A 238 8.36 -15.82 -7.67
CA ALA A 238 9.14 -15.14 -8.70
C ALA A 238 10.20 -16.05 -9.34
N ALA A 239 10.81 -16.94 -8.54
CA ALA A 239 11.79 -17.91 -9.03
C ALA A 239 11.16 -19.09 -9.79
N ALA A 240 9.89 -19.42 -9.50
CA ALA A 240 9.16 -20.52 -10.12
C ALA A 240 8.44 -20.05 -11.40
N ASP A 241 9.21 -19.78 -12.47
CA ASP A 241 8.63 -19.38 -13.75
C ASP A 241 8.33 -20.60 -14.64
N PRO A 242 7.04 -20.89 -14.92
CA PRO A 242 6.68 -22.07 -15.73
C PRO A 242 7.16 -21.98 -17.18
N PHE A 243 7.50 -20.79 -17.66
CA PHE A 243 7.99 -20.56 -19.01
C PHE A 243 9.52 -20.43 -19.10
N ALA A 244 10.26 -20.59 -17.99
CA ALA A 244 11.71 -20.39 -17.97
C ALA A 244 12.47 -21.25 -18.98
N GLU A 245 12.02 -22.50 -19.18
CA GLU A 245 12.58 -23.49 -20.08
C GLU A 245 11.61 -23.88 -21.22
N ALA A 246 10.56 -23.05 -21.44
CA ALA A 246 9.57 -23.30 -22.48
C ALA A 246 10.22 -23.24 -23.88
N GLY A 247 9.68 -24.03 -24.81
CA GLY A 247 10.07 -24.08 -26.21
C GLY A 247 9.71 -22.79 -26.97
N PRO A 248 9.39 -22.89 -28.27
CA PRO A 248 9.01 -21.69 -29.05
C PRO A 248 7.81 -20.98 -28.44
N LEU A 249 7.98 -19.68 -28.17
CA LEU A 249 6.93 -18.80 -27.67
C LEU A 249 6.52 -17.78 -28.74
N PHE A 250 5.23 -17.42 -28.73
CA PHE A 250 4.63 -16.52 -29.71
C PHE A 250 4.76 -16.93 -31.19
N ASP A 251 5.14 -18.17 -31.47
CA ASP A 251 5.31 -18.71 -32.82
C ASP A 251 3.97 -18.88 -33.58
N ARG A 252 2.85 -18.94 -32.84
CA ARG A 252 1.47 -18.96 -33.37
C ARG A 252 0.80 -17.58 -33.45
N LEU A 253 1.50 -16.53 -33.03
CA LEU A 253 1.01 -15.16 -33.10
C LEU A 253 1.52 -14.50 -34.40
N ASP A 254 0.70 -14.43 -35.41
CA ASP A 254 1.06 -13.89 -36.73
C ASP A 254 0.82 -12.38 -36.88
N ARG A 255 0.42 -11.70 -35.80
CA ARG A 255 0.07 -10.28 -35.74
C ARG A 255 0.84 -9.54 -34.65
N ASP A 256 0.75 -8.21 -34.66
CA ASP A 256 1.11 -7.37 -33.53
C ASP A 256 0.17 -7.66 -32.36
N LEU A 257 0.70 -7.62 -31.13
CA LEU A 257 -0.06 -7.67 -29.90
C LEU A 257 0.00 -6.30 -29.22
N LEU A 258 -1.16 -5.67 -29.06
CA LEU A 258 -1.29 -4.39 -28.38
C LEU A 258 -2.02 -4.60 -27.05
N ILE A 259 -1.39 -4.23 -25.93
CA ILE A 259 -1.98 -4.26 -24.60
C ILE A 259 -2.26 -2.82 -24.21
N LEU A 260 -3.54 -2.43 -24.28
CA LEU A 260 -4.01 -1.08 -24.02
C LEU A 260 -4.62 -1.02 -22.63
N PHE A 261 -3.89 -0.43 -21.69
CA PHE A 261 -4.44 -0.14 -20.36
C PHE A 261 -5.26 1.13 -20.41
N VAL A 262 -6.53 1.05 -20.03
CA VAL A 262 -7.44 2.19 -19.91
C VAL A 262 -7.51 2.58 -18.44
N GLU A 263 -7.04 3.77 -18.13
CA GLU A 263 -6.99 4.33 -16.78
C GLU A 263 -8.37 4.34 -16.10
N SER A 264 -8.44 3.82 -14.87
CA SER A 264 -9.64 3.82 -14.03
C SER A 264 -10.88 3.14 -14.65
N TYR A 265 -10.72 2.28 -15.67
CA TYR A 265 -11.80 1.55 -16.33
C TYR A 265 -12.18 0.31 -15.52
N GLY A 266 -12.82 0.52 -14.38
CA GLY A 266 -13.28 -0.53 -13.49
C GLY A 266 -14.66 -1.05 -13.81
N ARG A 267 -15.03 -2.15 -13.15
CA ARG A 267 -16.34 -2.81 -13.26
C ARG A 267 -17.52 -1.87 -12.97
N ALA A 268 -17.31 -0.87 -12.09
CA ALA A 268 -18.31 0.17 -11.82
C ALA A 268 -18.81 0.88 -13.09
N SER A 269 -17.97 1.04 -14.11
CA SER A 269 -18.34 1.65 -15.40
C SER A 269 -19.45 0.87 -16.11
N LEU A 270 -19.57 -0.44 -15.84
CA LEU A 270 -20.51 -1.34 -16.50
C LEU A 270 -21.66 -1.79 -15.60
N ASP A 271 -21.49 -1.80 -14.29
CA ASP A 271 -22.48 -2.31 -13.34
C ASP A 271 -23.19 -1.20 -12.55
N THR A 272 -22.51 -0.08 -12.26
CA THR A 272 -23.15 1.03 -11.52
C THR A 272 -24.18 1.74 -12.39
N PRO A 273 -25.45 1.85 -11.97
CA PRO A 273 -26.53 2.43 -12.78
C PRO A 273 -26.25 3.83 -13.31
N LEU A 274 -25.42 4.59 -12.64
CA LEU A 274 -25.00 5.94 -13.04
C LEU A 274 -24.14 5.93 -14.30
N TYR A 275 -23.35 4.88 -14.55
CA TYR A 275 -22.37 4.79 -15.63
C TYR A 275 -22.74 3.79 -16.71
N ALA A 276 -23.32 2.66 -16.30
CA ALA A 276 -23.58 1.50 -17.14
C ALA A 276 -24.31 1.82 -18.47
N PRO A 277 -25.35 2.67 -18.51
CA PRO A 277 -26.03 2.95 -19.77
C PRO A 277 -25.12 3.56 -20.83
N ARG A 278 -24.24 4.50 -20.44
CA ARG A 278 -23.31 5.15 -21.38
C ARG A 278 -22.25 4.17 -21.86
N THR A 279 -21.55 3.52 -20.94
CA THR A 279 -20.46 2.61 -21.27
C THR A 279 -20.95 1.43 -22.12
N ARG A 280 -22.09 0.81 -21.75
CA ARG A 280 -22.67 -0.30 -22.52
C ARG A 280 -23.10 0.13 -23.93
N ALA A 281 -23.63 1.34 -24.10
CA ALA A 281 -23.98 1.88 -25.41
C ALA A 281 -22.74 2.08 -26.29
N THR A 282 -21.63 2.56 -25.71
CA THR A 282 -20.36 2.71 -26.45
C THR A 282 -19.79 1.35 -26.85
N LEU A 283 -19.78 0.37 -25.93
CA LEU A 283 -19.35 -1.00 -26.27
C LEU A 283 -20.22 -1.65 -27.37
N ALA A 284 -21.55 -1.52 -27.29
CA ALA A 284 -22.44 -2.10 -28.27
C ALA A 284 -22.25 -1.50 -29.68
N ARG A 285 -22.04 -0.19 -29.77
CA ARG A 285 -21.71 0.47 -31.04
C ARG A 285 -20.39 -0.02 -31.62
N ALA A 286 -19.37 -0.07 -30.77
CA ALA A 286 -18.03 -0.56 -31.15
C ALA A 286 -18.08 -2.03 -31.60
N GLU A 287 -18.83 -2.88 -30.90
CA GLU A 287 -19.01 -4.28 -31.25
C GLU A 287 -19.63 -4.44 -32.62
N ALA A 288 -20.69 -3.68 -32.93
CA ALA A 288 -21.33 -3.71 -34.23
C ALA A 288 -20.37 -3.26 -35.36
N GLU A 289 -19.61 -2.18 -35.14
CA GLU A 289 -18.67 -1.64 -36.10
C GLU A 289 -17.50 -2.60 -36.36
N LEU A 290 -16.87 -3.12 -35.31
CA LEU A 290 -15.74 -4.03 -35.39
C LEU A 290 -16.14 -5.38 -35.99
N SER A 291 -17.33 -5.90 -35.65
CA SER A 291 -17.85 -7.13 -36.24
C SER A 291 -18.10 -6.97 -37.75
N ALA A 292 -18.59 -5.82 -38.20
CA ALA A 292 -18.78 -5.53 -39.62
C ALA A 292 -17.43 -5.48 -40.39
N GLN A 293 -16.32 -5.24 -39.70
CA GLN A 293 -14.96 -5.24 -40.26
C GLN A 293 -14.25 -6.59 -40.12
N GLY A 294 -14.93 -7.62 -39.60
CA GLY A 294 -14.39 -8.96 -39.47
C GLY A 294 -13.57 -9.22 -38.21
N TYR A 295 -13.62 -8.33 -37.20
CA TYR A 295 -13.03 -8.62 -35.89
C TYR A 295 -13.88 -9.62 -35.11
N ALA A 296 -13.23 -10.58 -34.46
CA ALA A 296 -13.80 -11.34 -33.37
C ALA A 296 -13.47 -10.68 -32.04
N MET A 297 -14.30 -10.87 -31.03
CA MET A 297 -14.17 -10.24 -29.73
C MET A 297 -14.58 -11.20 -28.62
N ARG A 298 -13.87 -11.15 -27.48
CA ARG A 298 -14.24 -11.81 -26.23
C ARG A 298 -13.98 -10.88 -25.06
N SER A 299 -14.85 -10.91 -24.04
CA SER A 299 -14.72 -10.04 -22.87
C SER A 299 -14.97 -10.79 -21.58
N GLY A 300 -14.28 -10.36 -20.53
CA GLY A 300 -14.38 -10.95 -19.21
C GLY A 300 -13.92 -9.97 -18.11
N TRP A 301 -13.83 -10.49 -16.90
CA TRP A 301 -13.45 -9.72 -15.72
C TRP A 301 -12.09 -10.15 -15.20
N LEU A 302 -11.29 -9.16 -14.79
CA LEU A 302 -10.02 -9.38 -14.10
C LEU A 302 -10.04 -8.69 -12.74
N SER A 303 -9.50 -9.33 -11.71
CA SER A 303 -9.27 -8.72 -10.40
C SER A 303 -7.96 -7.95 -10.43
N ALA A 304 -8.03 -6.64 -10.46
CA ALA A 304 -6.86 -5.79 -10.35
C ALA A 304 -6.24 -5.85 -8.94
N PRO A 305 -4.91 -5.65 -8.81
CA PRO A 305 -4.25 -5.69 -7.51
C PRO A 305 -4.47 -4.41 -6.69
N THR A 306 -5.00 -3.35 -7.29
CA THR A 306 -5.17 -2.03 -6.67
C THR A 306 -6.50 -1.39 -7.04
N ARG A 307 -6.87 -0.32 -6.32
CA ARG A 307 -8.05 0.51 -6.56
C ARG A 307 -7.71 1.99 -6.36
N GLY A 308 -8.23 2.85 -7.23
CA GLY A 308 -8.13 4.29 -7.09
C GLY A 308 -6.74 4.86 -7.32
N GLY A 309 -5.89 4.15 -8.07
CA GLY A 309 -4.54 4.58 -8.42
C GLY A 309 -3.50 3.47 -8.30
N GLN A 310 -2.24 3.83 -8.47
CA GLN A 310 -1.09 2.92 -8.48
C GLN A 310 -1.14 1.95 -9.67
N SER A 311 -1.47 2.45 -10.84
CA SER A 311 -1.63 1.69 -12.10
C SER A 311 -0.43 0.79 -12.43
N TRP A 312 0.78 1.20 -12.02
CA TRP A 312 2.00 0.39 -12.21
C TRP A 312 1.95 -0.98 -11.51
N LEU A 313 1.15 -1.15 -10.43
CA LEU A 313 0.96 -2.45 -9.78
C LEU A 313 0.19 -3.42 -10.69
N SER A 314 -0.80 -2.92 -11.40
CA SER A 314 -1.58 -3.67 -12.41
C SER A 314 -0.74 -4.00 -13.63
N HIS A 315 -0.02 -3.03 -14.17
CA HIS A 315 0.91 -3.25 -15.27
C HIS A 315 1.95 -4.31 -14.93
N SER A 316 2.52 -4.24 -13.72
CA SER A 316 3.49 -5.22 -13.23
C SER A 316 2.89 -6.60 -13.04
N SER A 317 1.67 -6.68 -12.53
CA SER A 317 1.00 -7.95 -12.29
C SER A 317 0.71 -8.66 -13.61
N LEU A 318 0.15 -7.95 -14.59
CA LEU A 318 -0.09 -8.50 -15.93
C LEU A 318 1.23 -8.91 -16.59
N ALA A 319 2.25 -8.05 -16.54
CA ALA A 319 3.51 -8.31 -17.23
C ALA A 319 4.31 -9.47 -16.63
N SER A 320 4.34 -9.61 -15.30
CA SER A 320 5.18 -10.59 -14.61
C SER A 320 4.51 -11.94 -14.33
N GLY A 321 3.19 -12.00 -14.39
CA GLY A 321 2.42 -13.17 -13.96
C GLY A 321 2.44 -13.39 -12.45
N LEU A 322 2.68 -12.34 -11.67
CA LEU A 322 2.70 -12.34 -10.21
C LEU A 322 1.73 -11.29 -9.69
N ARG A 323 0.96 -11.60 -8.64
CA ARG A 323 0.11 -10.58 -8.02
C ARG A 323 0.96 -9.58 -7.24
N ILE A 324 0.94 -8.33 -7.68
CA ILE A 324 1.73 -7.22 -7.14
C ILE A 324 0.76 -6.17 -6.64
N ASP A 325 0.42 -6.21 -5.35
CA ASP A 325 -0.57 -5.36 -4.70
C ASP A 325 0.03 -4.26 -3.83
N SER A 326 1.35 -4.12 -3.86
CA SER A 326 2.06 -3.12 -3.06
C SER A 326 3.38 -2.71 -3.72
N GLN A 327 3.82 -1.48 -3.43
CA GLN A 327 5.12 -0.96 -3.89
C GLN A 327 6.28 -1.87 -3.49
N ARG A 328 6.17 -2.55 -2.33
CA ARG A 328 7.17 -3.50 -1.84
C ARG A 328 7.32 -4.71 -2.77
N LEU A 329 6.20 -5.33 -3.16
CA LEU A 329 6.21 -6.46 -4.09
C LEU A 329 6.64 -6.02 -5.49
N HIS A 330 6.27 -4.81 -5.91
CA HIS A 330 6.77 -4.22 -7.14
C HIS A 330 8.31 -4.10 -7.13
N SER A 331 8.89 -3.52 -6.08
CA SER A 331 10.35 -3.43 -5.95
C SER A 331 11.02 -4.80 -5.89
N ALA A 332 10.39 -5.78 -5.23
CA ALA A 332 10.90 -7.15 -5.17
C ALA A 332 10.84 -7.85 -6.54
N MET A 333 9.80 -7.60 -7.34
CA MET A 333 9.68 -8.08 -8.72
C MET A 333 10.79 -7.51 -9.59
N LEU A 334 11.00 -6.18 -9.56
CA LEU A 334 12.05 -5.51 -10.34
C LEU A 334 13.47 -6.02 -10.00
N ALA A 335 13.71 -6.38 -8.73
CA ALA A 335 14.96 -6.94 -8.27
C ALA A 335 15.11 -8.45 -8.54
N SER A 336 14.06 -9.13 -8.97
CA SER A 336 14.04 -10.57 -9.21
C SER A 336 14.56 -10.92 -10.61
N ARG A 337 14.74 -12.24 -10.87
CA ARG A 337 15.03 -12.76 -12.21
C ARG A 337 13.76 -13.16 -12.99
N ARG A 338 12.59 -12.76 -12.51
CA ARG A 338 11.32 -13.09 -13.14
C ARG A 338 11.25 -12.47 -14.52
N LYS A 339 11.06 -13.29 -15.54
CA LYS A 339 10.84 -12.80 -16.91
C LYS A 339 9.39 -12.33 -17.06
N THR A 340 9.25 -11.15 -17.62
CA THR A 340 7.94 -10.59 -18.00
C THR A 340 7.51 -11.08 -19.37
N LEU A 341 6.28 -10.79 -19.75
CA LEU A 341 5.76 -11.00 -21.10
C LEU A 341 6.68 -10.39 -22.18
N TYR A 342 7.24 -9.21 -21.88
CA TYR A 342 8.08 -8.45 -22.83
C TYR A 342 9.47 -9.06 -23.00
N HIS A 343 10.06 -9.63 -21.97
CA HIS A 343 11.28 -10.44 -22.11
C HIS A 343 11.06 -11.63 -23.04
N TYR A 344 9.92 -12.31 -22.91
CA TYR A 344 9.58 -13.43 -23.78
C TYR A 344 9.28 -12.98 -25.20
N ALA A 345 8.62 -11.82 -25.39
CA ALA A 345 8.42 -11.24 -26.71
C ALA A 345 9.74 -10.94 -27.43
N THR A 346 10.67 -10.27 -26.74
CA THR A 346 12.03 -10.00 -27.27
C THR A 346 12.78 -11.29 -27.60
N SER A 347 12.74 -12.28 -26.69
CA SER A 347 13.37 -13.59 -26.91
C SER A 347 12.77 -14.33 -28.11
N ALA A 348 11.52 -14.09 -28.45
CA ALA A 348 10.82 -14.63 -29.61
C ALA A 348 11.03 -13.80 -30.90
N GLY A 349 11.96 -12.85 -30.89
CA GLY A 349 12.29 -12.02 -32.05
C GLY A 349 11.28 -10.90 -32.34
N ARG A 350 10.38 -10.59 -31.41
CA ARG A 350 9.42 -9.49 -31.51
C ARG A 350 9.99 -8.22 -30.92
N GLU A 351 9.56 -7.07 -31.42
CA GLU A 351 9.86 -5.78 -30.80
C GLU A 351 8.99 -5.60 -29.57
N SER A 352 9.58 -5.29 -28.42
CA SER A 352 8.86 -4.99 -27.19
C SER A 352 8.93 -3.51 -26.87
N THR A 353 7.78 -2.84 -26.81
CA THR A 353 7.70 -1.38 -26.66
C THR A 353 6.71 -0.99 -25.56
N ALA A 354 7.09 0.00 -24.73
CA ALA A 354 6.19 0.71 -23.82
C ALA A 354 5.86 2.10 -24.36
N VAL A 355 4.58 2.46 -24.37
CA VAL A 355 4.10 3.81 -24.69
C VAL A 355 3.44 4.37 -23.43
N MET A 356 4.13 5.31 -22.77
CA MET A 356 3.86 5.74 -21.40
C MET A 356 3.71 7.27 -21.28
N PRO A 357 2.61 7.85 -21.77
CA PRO A 357 2.41 9.30 -21.80
C PRO A 357 2.36 9.96 -20.41
N ALA A 358 2.09 9.20 -19.34
CA ALA A 358 2.13 9.71 -17.98
C ALA A 358 3.55 9.92 -17.44
N ILE A 359 4.56 9.34 -18.07
CA ILE A 359 5.95 9.42 -17.62
C ILE A 359 6.62 10.63 -18.24
N THR A 360 6.95 11.61 -17.39
CA THR A 360 7.60 12.88 -17.78
C THR A 360 9.07 12.96 -17.35
N LEU A 361 9.58 11.92 -16.68
CA LEU A 361 10.96 11.80 -16.22
C LEU A 361 11.56 10.49 -16.73
N ASP A 362 12.87 10.33 -16.58
CA ASP A 362 13.52 9.03 -16.88
C ASP A 362 12.88 7.90 -16.06
N TRP A 363 12.59 6.78 -16.73
CA TRP A 363 11.96 5.60 -16.15
C TRP A 363 12.89 4.36 -16.24
N PRO A 364 13.92 4.30 -15.39
CA PRO A 364 14.89 3.20 -15.41
C PRO A 364 14.26 1.84 -15.11
N GLU A 365 13.14 1.79 -14.36
CA GLU A 365 12.39 0.57 -14.07
C GLU A 365 11.82 -0.09 -15.32
N GLY A 366 11.52 0.68 -16.36
CA GLY A 366 11.01 0.17 -17.64
C GLY A 366 11.93 -0.85 -18.30
N ARG A 367 13.24 -0.71 -18.12
CA ARG A 367 14.23 -1.69 -18.60
C ARG A 367 14.13 -3.04 -17.89
N ALA A 368 13.77 -3.02 -16.60
CA ALA A 368 13.55 -4.25 -15.84
C ALA A 368 12.30 -5.02 -16.27
N TYR A 369 11.39 -4.39 -17.02
CA TYR A 369 10.26 -5.08 -17.67
C TYR A 369 10.66 -5.79 -18.96
N GLY A 370 11.84 -5.51 -19.52
CA GLY A 370 12.29 -6.12 -20.77
C GLY A 370 11.84 -5.38 -22.03
N PHE A 371 11.43 -4.12 -21.92
CA PHE A 371 11.15 -3.29 -23.08
C PHE A 371 12.45 -2.92 -23.80
N GLU A 372 12.47 -3.10 -25.11
CA GLU A 372 13.56 -2.64 -25.99
C GLU A 372 13.41 -1.13 -26.27
N THR A 373 12.17 -0.66 -26.41
CA THR A 373 11.84 0.74 -26.66
C THR A 373 10.87 1.25 -25.61
N ILE A 374 11.13 2.44 -25.07
CA ILE A 374 10.23 3.14 -24.15
C ILE A 374 9.98 4.52 -24.74
N LEU A 375 8.71 4.83 -24.99
CA LEU A 375 8.25 6.15 -25.41
C LEU A 375 7.53 6.81 -24.22
N ALA A 376 8.24 7.68 -23.53
CA ALA A 376 7.71 8.54 -22.47
C ALA A 376 7.01 9.77 -23.08
N ALA A 377 6.45 10.67 -22.25
CA ALA A 377 5.69 11.82 -22.73
C ALA A 377 6.45 12.67 -23.77
N GLU A 378 7.72 12.99 -23.50
CA GLU A 378 8.55 13.80 -24.39
C GLU A 378 8.82 13.10 -25.73
N ASP A 379 9.04 11.77 -25.70
CA ASP A 379 9.30 10.99 -26.89
C ASP A 379 8.11 10.94 -27.85
N LEU A 380 6.88 11.13 -27.35
CA LEU A 380 5.68 11.13 -28.17
C LEU A 380 5.53 12.38 -29.04
N GLY A 381 6.20 13.48 -28.66
CA GLY A 381 6.27 14.71 -29.48
C GLY A 381 4.98 15.51 -29.53
N TYR A 382 4.15 15.44 -28.47
CA TYR A 382 2.94 16.22 -28.33
C TYR A 382 3.27 17.71 -28.20
N GLN A 383 2.64 18.57 -29.01
CA GLN A 383 2.83 20.02 -29.00
C GLN A 383 1.60 20.76 -28.47
N GLY A 384 0.53 20.03 -28.14
CA GLY A 384 -0.68 20.63 -27.59
C GLY A 384 -0.57 20.97 -26.10
N GLU A 385 -1.61 21.62 -25.58
CA GLU A 385 -1.74 21.91 -24.15
C GLU A 385 -2.16 20.66 -23.37
N ALA A 386 -1.61 20.49 -22.18
CA ALA A 386 -1.97 19.40 -21.29
C ALA A 386 -3.39 19.56 -20.72
N PHE A 387 -4.06 18.46 -20.48
CA PHE A 387 -5.38 18.40 -19.85
C PHE A 387 -5.24 18.20 -18.35
N ASN A 388 -4.76 19.21 -17.63
CA ASN A 388 -4.32 19.14 -16.24
C ASN A 388 -3.20 18.10 -16.04
N TRP A 389 -3.46 17.03 -15.28
CA TRP A 389 -2.52 15.92 -15.07
C TRP A 389 -2.35 15.01 -16.27
N VAL A 390 -3.30 15.04 -17.20
CA VAL A 390 -3.26 14.27 -18.44
C VAL A 390 -2.40 15.03 -19.44
N THR A 391 -1.23 14.51 -19.73
CA THR A 391 -0.22 15.18 -20.57
C THR A 391 -0.68 15.34 -22.01
N MET A 392 -1.46 14.39 -22.53
CA MET A 392 -1.99 14.40 -23.90
C MET A 392 -3.23 13.50 -24.00
N PRO A 393 -4.14 13.75 -24.96
CA PRO A 393 -5.30 12.89 -25.22
C PRO A 393 -4.92 11.49 -25.69
N ASP A 394 -5.71 10.47 -25.31
CA ASP A 394 -5.51 9.08 -25.74
C ASP A 394 -5.53 8.91 -27.25
N GLN A 395 -6.37 9.68 -27.96
CA GLN A 395 -6.39 9.68 -29.42
C GLN A 395 -5.05 10.09 -30.00
N TYR A 396 -4.36 11.06 -29.40
CA TYR A 396 -3.02 11.43 -29.84
C TYR A 396 -2.01 10.29 -29.59
N THR A 397 -2.01 9.71 -28.39
CA THR A 397 -1.16 8.57 -28.03
C THR A 397 -1.31 7.40 -29.02
N LEU A 398 -2.57 7.04 -29.35
CA LEU A 398 -2.89 5.98 -30.32
C LEU A 398 -2.48 6.36 -31.75
N SER A 399 -2.55 7.64 -32.12
CA SER A 399 -2.10 8.09 -33.43
C SER A 399 -0.56 7.98 -33.58
N VAL A 400 0.18 8.24 -32.49
CA VAL A 400 1.65 8.06 -32.47
C VAL A 400 2.00 6.58 -32.53
N LEU A 401 1.29 5.71 -31.78
CA LEU A 401 1.46 4.26 -31.86
C LEU A 401 1.34 3.76 -33.29
N GLU A 402 0.33 4.22 -34.03
CA GLU A 402 0.15 3.84 -35.43
C GLU A 402 1.27 4.36 -36.31
N ARG A 403 1.53 5.65 -36.29
CA ARG A 403 2.50 6.29 -37.19
C ARG A 403 3.95 5.83 -36.96
N ARG A 404 4.37 5.61 -35.70
CA ARG A 404 5.77 5.31 -35.37
C ARG A 404 6.07 3.83 -35.25
N LEU A 405 5.13 3.04 -34.78
CA LEU A 405 5.39 1.63 -34.42
C LEU A 405 4.70 0.64 -35.36
N ARG A 406 3.61 1.05 -36.00
CA ARG A 406 2.82 0.16 -36.85
C ARG A 406 2.85 0.51 -38.32
N ASP A 407 3.54 1.56 -38.72
CA ASP A 407 3.71 1.88 -40.15
C ASP A 407 4.45 0.75 -40.88
N ARG A 408 3.71 0.05 -41.75
CA ARG A 408 4.22 -1.08 -42.52
C ARG A 408 5.10 -0.70 -43.72
N SER A 409 5.21 0.57 -44.05
CA SER A 409 6.13 1.05 -45.07
C SER A 409 7.61 0.85 -44.69
N MET A 410 7.89 0.61 -43.38
CA MET A 410 9.25 0.33 -42.89
C MET A 410 9.65 -1.09 -43.24
N ALA A 411 10.57 -1.23 -44.21
CA ALA A 411 11.14 -2.51 -44.58
C ALA A 411 11.87 -3.18 -43.40
N GLY A 412 11.56 -4.46 -43.16
CA GLY A 412 12.20 -5.24 -42.08
C GLY A 412 11.67 -5.02 -40.68
N ARG A 413 10.50 -4.39 -40.52
CA ARG A 413 9.84 -4.26 -39.21
C ARG A 413 9.57 -5.63 -38.58
N ARG A 414 10.00 -5.81 -37.31
CA ARG A 414 9.65 -7.00 -36.53
C ARG A 414 8.19 -6.90 -36.04
N PRO A 415 7.49 -8.04 -35.84
CA PRO A 415 6.19 -8.02 -35.18
C PRO A 415 6.29 -7.37 -33.80
N LEU A 416 5.30 -6.55 -33.43
CA LEU A 416 5.30 -5.72 -32.23
C LEU A 416 4.55 -6.39 -31.08
N VAL A 417 5.05 -6.26 -29.87
CA VAL A 417 4.30 -6.43 -28.61
C VAL A 417 4.40 -5.12 -27.84
N ALA A 418 3.33 -4.35 -27.81
CA ALA A 418 3.32 -3.04 -27.16
C ALA A 418 2.43 -3.03 -25.92
N GLN A 419 2.92 -2.39 -24.84
CA GLN A 419 2.11 -1.92 -23.73
C GLN A 419 1.87 -0.42 -23.92
N VAL A 420 0.62 -0.01 -23.84
CA VAL A 420 0.20 1.38 -23.96
C VAL A 420 -0.61 1.75 -22.73
N ALA A 421 -0.20 2.77 -21.99
CA ALA A 421 -0.98 3.36 -20.91
C ALA A 421 -1.80 4.53 -21.45
N LEU A 422 -3.12 4.39 -21.48
CA LEU A 422 -4.04 5.45 -21.87
C LEU A 422 -4.48 6.20 -20.62
N ILE A 423 -4.37 7.53 -20.64
CA ILE A 423 -4.45 8.36 -19.44
C ILE A 423 -5.58 9.38 -19.43
N SER A 424 -6.39 9.47 -20.49
CA SER A 424 -7.44 10.50 -20.57
C SER A 424 -8.56 10.34 -19.52
N SER A 425 -8.71 9.15 -18.96
CA SER A 425 -9.65 8.89 -17.86
C SER A 425 -9.00 8.96 -16.47
N HIS A 426 -7.81 9.55 -16.35
CA HIS A 426 -7.17 9.85 -15.07
C HIS A 426 -7.83 11.05 -14.37
N ALA A 427 -7.91 11.02 -13.04
CA ALA A 427 -8.32 12.19 -12.25
C ALA A 427 -7.41 13.40 -12.59
N PRO A 428 -7.93 14.62 -12.60
CA PRO A 428 -9.23 15.11 -12.08
C PRO A 428 -10.44 14.95 -13.02
N TRP A 429 -10.36 14.25 -14.17
CA TRP A 429 -11.41 14.03 -15.18
C TRP A 429 -11.95 15.30 -15.82
N VAL A 430 -11.22 16.40 -15.77
CA VAL A 430 -11.55 17.66 -16.41
C VAL A 430 -10.29 18.41 -16.83
N PRO A 431 -10.32 19.01 -18.00
CA PRO A 431 -11.33 18.87 -19.06
C PRO A 431 -11.27 17.50 -19.72
N VAL A 432 -12.32 17.07 -20.41
CA VAL A 432 -12.35 15.85 -21.21
C VAL A 432 -12.27 16.24 -22.68
N PRO A 433 -11.34 15.64 -23.46
CA PRO A 433 -11.29 15.89 -24.90
C PRO A 433 -12.49 15.32 -25.64
N ASP A 434 -12.71 15.77 -26.87
CA ASP A 434 -13.58 15.12 -27.86
C ASP A 434 -12.71 14.45 -28.93
N LEU A 435 -13.23 13.44 -29.61
CA LEU A 435 -12.55 12.87 -30.79
C LEU A 435 -12.58 13.88 -31.93
N VAL A 436 -11.45 13.96 -32.64
CA VAL A 436 -11.33 14.70 -33.90
C VAL A 436 -11.11 13.71 -35.05
N PRO A 437 -11.29 14.10 -36.33
CA PRO A 437 -10.86 13.31 -37.45
C PRO A 437 -9.38 12.91 -37.32
N TRP A 438 -9.04 11.65 -37.58
CA TRP A 438 -7.71 11.10 -37.32
C TRP A 438 -6.60 11.76 -38.15
N ASP A 439 -6.92 12.26 -39.33
CA ASP A 439 -6.03 13.04 -40.20
C ASP A 439 -5.77 14.47 -39.68
N GLU A 440 -6.63 14.98 -38.80
CA GLU A 440 -6.48 16.28 -38.17
C GLU A 440 -5.70 16.24 -36.85
N VAL A 441 -5.42 15.04 -36.30
CA VAL A 441 -4.70 14.88 -35.00
C VAL A 441 -3.33 15.57 -35.04
N GLY A 442 -2.60 15.47 -36.15
CA GLY A 442 -1.35 16.17 -36.40
C GLY A 442 -0.30 16.04 -35.28
N ASP A 443 0.16 17.18 -34.81
CA ASP A 443 1.08 17.33 -33.67
C ASP A 443 0.36 17.47 -32.31
N GLY A 444 -0.98 17.46 -32.31
CA GLY A 444 -1.81 17.57 -31.12
C GLY A 444 -2.30 18.97 -30.79
N THR A 445 -1.90 20.01 -31.53
CA THR A 445 -2.35 21.40 -31.28
C THR A 445 -3.85 21.57 -31.54
N VAL A 446 -4.48 20.70 -32.32
CA VAL A 446 -5.94 20.67 -32.54
C VAL A 446 -6.73 20.51 -31.23
N PHE A 447 -6.14 19.98 -30.18
CA PHE A 447 -6.77 19.77 -28.88
C PHE A 447 -6.70 20.98 -27.95
N ASN A 448 -5.93 22.04 -28.25
CA ASN A 448 -5.68 23.18 -27.35
C ASN A 448 -6.97 23.85 -26.86
N ALA A 449 -7.92 24.11 -27.78
CA ALA A 449 -9.21 24.70 -27.39
C ALA A 449 -10.03 23.81 -26.45
N MET A 450 -9.78 22.51 -26.47
CA MET A 450 -10.45 21.57 -25.57
C MET A 450 -9.80 21.51 -24.19
N ALA A 451 -8.48 21.70 -24.11
CA ALA A 451 -7.74 21.72 -22.84
C ALA A 451 -8.15 22.91 -21.93
N GLN A 452 -8.68 23.97 -22.54
CA GLN A 452 -9.14 25.16 -21.83
C GLN A 452 -10.65 25.18 -21.53
N ARG A 453 -11.39 24.12 -21.90
CA ARG A 453 -12.85 24.10 -21.75
C ARG A 453 -13.32 23.68 -20.37
N GLY A 454 -14.45 24.26 -19.97
CA GLY A 454 -15.18 23.89 -18.77
C GLY A 454 -14.65 24.51 -17.48
N ASP A 455 -15.18 24.05 -16.38
CA ASP A 455 -14.78 24.51 -15.06
C ASP A 455 -13.49 23.80 -14.61
N PRO A 456 -12.59 24.50 -13.89
CA PRO A 456 -11.36 23.90 -13.39
C PRO A 456 -11.63 22.87 -12.28
N PRO A 457 -10.66 21.99 -11.99
CA PRO A 457 -10.81 20.92 -10.99
C PRO A 457 -11.32 21.41 -9.63
N GLU A 458 -10.85 22.56 -9.14
CA GLU A 458 -11.21 23.13 -7.84
C GLU A 458 -12.71 23.48 -7.75
N VAL A 459 -13.36 23.74 -8.87
CA VAL A 459 -14.81 24.01 -8.96
C VAL A 459 -15.58 22.70 -9.06
N VAL A 460 -15.15 21.79 -9.96
CA VAL A 460 -15.83 20.52 -10.20
C VAL A 460 -15.81 19.62 -8.97
N TRP A 461 -14.68 19.57 -8.27
CA TRP A 461 -14.48 18.67 -7.13
C TRP A 461 -15.21 19.09 -5.85
N ARG A 462 -15.86 20.25 -5.84
CA ARG A 462 -16.78 20.64 -4.75
C ARG A 462 -18.10 19.86 -4.78
N ASP A 463 -18.45 19.28 -5.93
CA ASP A 463 -19.68 18.52 -6.14
C ASP A 463 -19.35 17.09 -6.62
N ARG A 464 -19.59 16.11 -5.76
CA ARG A 464 -19.31 14.69 -6.04
C ARG A 464 -20.06 14.16 -7.27
N ASP A 465 -21.26 14.64 -7.53
CA ASP A 465 -22.04 14.19 -8.69
C ASP A 465 -21.50 14.80 -9.98
N ARG A 466 -20.95 16.01 -9.92
CA ARG A 466 -20.19 16.55 -11.06
C ARG A 466 -18.93 15.74 -11.34
N VAL A 467 -18.15 15.39 -10.33
CA VAL A 467 -16.97 14.53 -10.47
C VAL A 467 -17.35 13.21 -11.14
N ARG A 468 -18.41 12.55 -10.68
CA ARG A 468 -18.90 11.28 -11.24
C ARG A 468 -19.34 11.42 -12.72
N ARG A 469 -20.02 12.51 -13.06
CA ARG A 469 -20.38 12.79 -14.46
C ARG A 469 -19.16 13.00 -15.34
N GLN A 470 -18.12 13.67 -14.85
CA GLN A 470 -16.89 13.87 -15.60
C GLN A 470 -16.09 12.57 -15.75
N TYR A 471 -16.01 11.76 -14.70
CA TYR A 471 -15.45 10.39 -14.78
C TYR A 471 -16.15 9.57 -15.88
N ALA A 472 -17.49 9.55 -15.91
CA ALA A 472 -18.23 8.83 -16.93
C ALA A 472 -17.89 9.32 -18.36
N LYS A 473 -17.72 10.64 -18.55
CA LYS A 473 -17.33 11.21 -19.85
C LYS A 473 -15.90 10.84 -20.23
N ALA A 474 -14.98 10.86 -19.25
CA ALA A 474 -13.59 10.57 -19.49
C ALA A 474 -13.36 9.09 -19.88
N VAL A 475 -14.02 8.15 -19.19
CA VAL A 475 -14.00 6.73 -19.58
C VAL A 475 -14.65 6.51 -20.95
N ASP A 476 -15.76 7.16 -21.23
CA ASP A 476 -16.44 7.08 -22.53
C ASP A 476 -15.55 7.59 -23.68
N TYR A 477 -14.83 8.70 -23.45
CA TYR A 477 -13.84 9.20 -24.40
C TYR A 477 -12.70 8.20 -24.63
N ALA A 478 -12.09 7.69 -23.55
CA ALA A 478 -10.99 6.75 -23.65
C ALA A 478 -11.39 5.49 -24.44
N LEU A 479 -12.54 4.90 -24.11
CA LEU A 479 -13.07 3.73 -24.85
C LEU A 479 -13.40 4.07 -26.30
N SER A 480 -13.99 5.23 -26.55
CA SER A 480 -14.30 5.68 -27.92
C SER A 480 -13.03 5.85 -28.75
N ALA A 481 -11.95 6.40 -28.16
CA ALA A 481 -10.65 6.51 -28.82
C ALA A 481 -10.04 5.13 -29.13
N VAL A 482 -10.09 4.19 -28.19
CA VAL A 482 -9.60 2.81 -28.38
C VAL A 482 -10.33 2.11 -29.52
N PHE A 483 -11.66 2.12 -29.53
CA PHE A 483 -12.42 1.39 -30.53
C PHE A 483 -12.38 2.07 -31.90
N ALA A 484 -12.36 3.40 -31.96
CA ALA A 484 -12.12 4.13 -33.20
C ALA A 484 -10.73 3.86 -33.78
N PHE A 485 -9.70 3.70 -32.91
CA PHE A 485 -8.38 3.26 -33.31
C PHE A 485 -8.41 1.83 -33.86
N ALA A 486 -9.08 0.90 -33.19
CA ALA A 486 -9.21 -0.48 -33.65
C ALA A 486 -9.91 -0.55 -35.02
N ALA A 487 -11.02 0.17 -35.19
CA ALA A 487 -11.84 0.16 -36.40
C ALA A 487 -11.10 0.69 -37.65
N ARG A 488 -10.07 1.52 -37.50
CA ARG A 488 -9.34 2.06 -38.66
C ARG A 488 -8.14 1.22 -39.09
N GLN A 489 -7.85 0.12 -38.40
CA GLN A 489 -6.68 -0.70 -38.71
C GLN A 489 -6.89 -1.53 -40.00
N ALA A 490 -6.13 -1.24 -41.05
CA ALA A 490 -6.16 -2.03 -42.29
C ALA A 490 -5.61 -3.45 -42.09
N ASP A 491 -4.68 -3.63 -41.17
CA ASP A 491 -4.14 -4.92 -40.74
C ASP A 491 -4.51 -5.17 -39.28
N LEU A 492 -5.45 -6.07 -39.08
CA LEU A 492 -6.05 -6.36 -37.79
C LEU A 492 -5.00 -6.87 -36.77
N PRO A 493 -4.58 -6.06 -35.77
CA PRO A 493 -3.76 -6.55 -34.69
C PRO A 493 -4.60 -7.37 -33.70
N LEU A 494 -3.90 -8.11 -32.84
CA LEU A 494 -4.51 -8.63 -31.62
C LEU A 494 -4.43 -7.56 -30.55
N ILE A 495 -5.57 -7.11 -30.04
CA ILE A 495 -5.67 -6.04 -29.05
C ILE A 495 -6.25 -6.60 -27.74
N LEU A 496 -5.54 -6.45 -26.65
CA LEU A 496 -6.06 -6.62 -25.31
C LEU A 496 -6.31 -5.24 -24.70
N VAL A 497 -7.58 -4.86 -24.58
CA VAL A 497 -8.00 -3.67 -23.84
C VAL A 497 -8.30 -4.08 -22.40
N VAL A 498 -7.70 -3.43 -21.43
CA VAL A 498 -7.87 -3.80 -20.03
C VAL A 498 -7.91 -2.56 -19.14
N GLY A 499 -8.86 -2.49 -18.21
CA GLY A 499 -8.80 -1.49 -17.16
C GLY A 499 -7.62 -1.75 -16.22
N ASP A 500 -6.92 -0.71 -15.82
CA ASP A 500 -5.80 -0.86 -14.89
C ASP A 500 -6.25 -1.06 -13.44
N HIS A 501 -7.29 -0.35 -13.02
CA HIS A 501 -7.91 -0.48 -11.71
C HIS A 501 -9.32 0.12 -11.67
N GLN A 502 -10.08 -0.21 -10.62
CA GLN A 502 -11.33 0.47 -10.28
C GLN A 502 -11.03 1.90 -9.84
N SER A 503 -11.87 2.86 -10.21
CA SER A 503 -11.71 4.25 -9.74
C SER A 503 -11.85 4.37 -8.21
N ALA A 504 -11.54 5.54 -7.67
CA ALA A 504 -11.63 5.81 -6.24
C ALA A 504 -13.03 5.47 -5.68
N PRO A 505 -13.15 4.93 -4.44
CA PRO A 505 -14.42 4.39 -3.91
C PRO A 505 -15.60 5.36 -3.94
N PHE A 506 -15.37 6.65 -3.71
CA PHE A 506 -16.42 7.66 -3.72
C PHE A 506 -16.94 7.96 -5.14
N VAL A 507 -16.17 7.60 -6.18
CA VAL A 507 -16.56 7.69 -7.59
C VAL A 507 -17.16 6.36 -8.05
N ALA A 508 -16.45 5.25 -7.84
CA ALA A 508 -16.88 3.93 -8.29
C ALA A 508 -18.24 3.51 -7.73
N LEU A 509 -18.54 3.84 -6.46
CA LEU A 509 -19.70 3.35 -5.73
C LEU A 509 -19.77 1.81 -5.70
N ASP A 510 -18.62 1.17 -5.84
CA ASP A 510 -18.42 -0.28 -5.90
C ASP A 510 -17.07 -0.60 -5.24
N GLU A 511 -17.05 -1.56 -4.33
CA GLU A 511 -15.85 -1.93 -3.59
C GLU A 511 -15.05 -3.06 -4.25
N ARG A 512 -15.59 -3.69 -5.29
CA ARG A 512 -14.89 -4.75 -6.03
C ARG A 512 -13.66 -4.17 -6.74
N PRO A 513 -12.53 -4.86 -6.75
CA PRO A 513 -11.33 -4.43 -7.49
C PRO A 513 -11.39 -4.77 -8.97
N ASP A 514 -12.52 -5.29 -9.44
CA ASP A 514 -12.65 -5.88 -10.77
C ASP A 514 -12.59 -4.82 -11.86
N VAL A 515 -11.97 -5.18 -12.97
CA VAL A 515 -11.86 -4.38 -14.20
C VAL A 515 -12.35 -5.18 -15.40
N ALA A 516 -12.84 -4.50 -16.41
CA ALA A 516 -13.19 -5.15 -17.67
C ALA A 516 -11.93 -5.41 -18.52
N ALA A 517 -11.95 -6.53 -19.24
CA ALA A 517 -10.94 -6.85 -20.23
C ALA A 517 -11.59 -7.35 -21.53
N HIS A 518 -11.06 -6.89 -22.68
CA HIS A 518 -11.58 -7.19 -24.01
C HIS A 518 -10.44 -7.65 -24.91
N LEU A 519 -10.56 -8.82 -25.49
CA LEU A 519 -9.66 -9.33 -26.51
C LEU A 519 -10.32 -9.14 -27.87
N ILE A 520 -9.65 -8.45 -28.79
CA ILE A 520 -10.16 -8.04 -30.11
C ILE A 520 -9.12 -8.41 -31.16
N GLY A 521 -9.52 -9.04 -32.23
CA GLY A 521 -8.58 -9.38 -33.29
C GLY A 521 -9.17 -10.32 -34.37
N PRO A 522 -8.30 -10.89 -35.23
CA PRO A 522 -8.70 -11.93 -36.14
C PRO A 522 -9.30 -13.14 -35.42
N ALA A 523 -10.36 -13.75 -36.01
CA ALA A 523 -11.11 -14.84 -35.37
C ALA A 523 -10.19 -15.99 -34.89
N HIS A 524 -9.24 -16.43 -35.73
CA HIS A 524 -8.33 -17.54 -35.38
C HIS A 524 -7.47 -17.27 -34.13
N LEU A 525 -7.12 -16.00 -33.86
CA LEU A 525 -6.37 -15.61 -32.64
C LEU A 525 -7.30 -15.48 -31.44
N VAL A 526 -8.49 -14.89 -31.61
CA VAL A 526 -9.46 -14.72 -30.53
C VAL A 526 -10.03 -16.06 -30.08
N ASP A 527 -10.23 -17.01 -31.02
CA ASP A 527 -10.71 -18.36 -30.69
C ASP A 527 -9.70 -19.19 -29.88
N ALA A 528 -8.41 -18.94 -30.02
CA ALA A 528 -7.39 -19.53 -29.16
C ALA A 528 -7.60 -19.20 -27.66
N ALA A 529 -8.28 -18.10 -27.37
CA ALA A 529 -8.64 -17.68 -26.02
C ALA A 529 -10.02 -18.22 -25.54
N ALA A 530 -10.68 -19.10 -26.29
CA ALA A 530 -12.01 -19.62 -25.94
C ALA A 530 -12.05 -20.31 -24.55
N SER A 531 -10.93 -20.93 -24.14
CA SER A 531 -10.79 -21.61 -22.85
C SER A 531 -10.68 -20.66 -21.65
N TRP A 532 -10.58 -19.33 -21.86
CA TRP A 532 -10.46 -18.36 -20.77
C TRP A 532 -11.77 -18.12 -20.01
N GLY A 533 -12.90 -18.66 -20.50
CA GLY A 533 -14.22 -18.44 -19.91
C GLY A 533 -14.81 -17.06 -20.22
N TRP A 534 -14.19 -16.31 -21.14
CA TRP A 534 -14.68 -15.01 -21.58
C TRP A 534 -15.80 -15.15 -22.62
N MET A 535 -16.84 -14.33 -22.50
CA MET A 535 -17.98 -14.33 -23.39
C MET A 535 -17.66 -13.65 -24.73
N PRO A 536 -18.23 -14.11 -25.85
CA PRO A 536 -18.17 -13.38 -27.12
C PRO A 536 -18.75 -11.97 -27.00
N GLY A 537 -18.17 -11.02 -27.75
CA GLY A 537 -18.60 -9.61 -27.79
C GLY A 537 -17.78 -8.74 -26.81
N LEU A 538 -18.17 -7.45 -26.73
CA LEU A 538 -17.50 -6.43 -25.91
C LEU A 538 -18.14 -6.21 -24.53
N VAL A 539 -19.35 -6.71 -24.29
CA VAL A 539 -20.01 -6.56 -22.99
C VAL A 539 -19.77 -7.82 -22.16
N PRO A 540 -18.94 -7.77 -21.09
CA PRO A 540 -18.72 -8.93 -20.24
C PRO A 540 -20.01 -9.39 -19.55
N ASP A 541 -20.15 -10.70 -19.30
CA ASP A 541 -21.25 -11.22 -18.48
C ASP A 541 -21.15 -10.68 -17.05
N PRO A 542 -22.19 -10.00 -16.53
CA PRO A 542 -22.18 -9.51 -15.15
C PRO A 542 -22.00 -10.62 -14.09
N ALA A 543 -22.42 -11.86 -14.41
CA ALA A 543 -22.26 -13.04 -13.55
C ALA A 543 -20.98 -13.85 -13.85
N GLY A 544 -20.19 -13.41 -14.84
CA GLY A 544 -18.97 -14.11 -15.27
C GLY A 544 -17.92 -14.22 -14.16
N ASP A 545 -17.13 -15.29 -14.24
CA ASP A 545 -16.01 -15.49 -13.33
C ASP A 545 -15.00 -14.35 -13.42
N VAL A 546 -14.37 -14.03 -12.27
CA VAL A 546 -13.32 -13.03 -12.16
C VAL A 546 -11.98 -13.72 -11.98
N ASP A 547 -11.08 -13.56 -12.92
CA ASP A 547 -9.71 -14.07 -12.82
C ASP A 547 -8.76 -13.03 -12.25
N GLY A 548 -7.64 -13.48 -11.65
CA GLY A 548 -6.57 -12.58 -11.26
C GLY A 548 -5.87 -11.97 -12.49
N MET A 549 -5.61 -10.66 -12.47
CA MET A 549 -4.92 -9.97 -13.57
C MET A 549 -3.53 -10.58 -13.85
N GLU A 550 -2.87 -11.11 -12.82
CA GLU A 550 -1.60 -11.80 -12.92
C GLU A 550 -1.62 -13.05 -13.81
N ARG A 551 -2.79 -13.65 -14.04
CA ARG A 551 -2.91 -14.81 -14.93
C ARG A 551 -2.75 -14.45 -16.41
N MET A 552 -2.87 -13.17 -16.75
CA MET A 552 -2.88 -12.77 -18.17
C MET A 552 -1.56 -13.00 -18.87
N ARG A 553 -0.40 -12.84 -18.20
CA ARG A 553 0.90 -13.19 -18.82
C ARG A 553 0.91 -14.64 -19.32
N ASP A 554 0.57 -15.55 -18.44
CA ASP A 554 0.64 -16.98 -18.73
C ASP A 554 -0.41 -17.40 -19.77
N ARG A 555 -1.60 -16.79 -19.75
CA ARG A 555 -2.63 -16.98 -20.76
C ARG A 555 -2.19 -16.51 -22.13
N LEU A 556 -1.61 -15.31 -22.23
CA LEU A 556 -1.12 -14.74 -23.49
C LEU A 556 0.01 -15.59 -24.07
N LEU A 557 0.95 -16.04 -23.22
CA LEU A 557 2.02 -16.94 -23.65
C LEU A 557 1.46 -18.29 -24.11
N SER A 558 0.55 -18.90 -23.36
CA SER A 558 0.03 -20.23 -23.69
C SER A 558 -0.83 -20.27 -24.94
N ALA A 559 -1.66 -19.24 -25.16
CA ALA A 559 -2.62 -19.26 -26.27
C ALA A 559 -1.93 -19.24 -27.65
N TRP A 560 -0.78 -18.58 -27.76
CA TRP A 560 -0.12 -18.36 -29.07
C TRP A 560 1.31 -18.92 -29.12
N SER A 561 1.62 -19.96 -28.34
CA SER A 561 2.91 -20.62 -28.33
C SER A 561 2.76 -22.14 -28.44
N SER A 562 3.56 -22.76 -29.33
CA SER A 562 3.58 -24.23 -29.44
C SER A 562 4.37 -24.89 -28.32
N GLY A 563 5.32 -24.18 -27.73
CA GLY A 563 6.18 -24.67 -26.67
C GLY A 563 5.68 -24.33 -25.26
N ALA A 564 4.43 -23.88 -25.11
CA ALA A 564 3.86 -23.61 -23.80
C ALA A 564 3.69 -24.88 -22.98
N PRO A 565 3.82 -24.82 -21.64
CA PRO A 565 3.57 -25.96 -20.77
C PRO A 565 2.14 -26.49 -20.88
N ASP A 566 1.96 -27.81 -20.91
CA ASP A 566 0.63 -28.48 -21.05
C ASP A 566 -0.34 -28.16 -19.90
N ALA A 567 0.18 -27.88 -18.72
CA ALA A 567 -0.59 -27.48 -17.55
C ALA A 567 0.08 -26.31 -16.84
N LEU A 568 -0.60 -25.16 -16.81
CA LEU A 568 -0.20 -24.06 -15.95
C LEU A 568 -0.47 -24.45 -14.49
N PRO A 569 0.48 -24.21 -13.57
CA PRO A 569 0.23 -24.42 -12.16
C PRO A 569 -1.04 -23.68 -11.76
N ARG A 570 -2.01 -24.34 -11.11
CA ARG A 570 -3.12 -23.67 -10.46
C ARG A 570 -2.53 -22.88 -9.30
N LEU A 571 -2.14 -21.62 -9.55
CA LEU A 571 -1.69 -20.73 -8.50
C LEU A 571 -2.88 -20.50 -7.54
N GLY A 572 -2.87 -21.26 -6.43
CA GLY A 572 -3.53 -20.89 -5.20
C GLY A 572 -5.03 -21.11 -5.08
N GLU A 573 -5.50 -22.35 -4.97
CA GLU A 573 -6.65 -22.63 -4.09
C GLU A 573 -6.36 -22.26 -2.63
N SER A 574 -5.10 -22.27 -2.20
CA SER A 574 -4.67 -21.86 -0.85
C SER A 574 -4.87 -20.36 -0.56
N ALA A 575 -4.76 -19.49 -1.55
CA ALA A 575 -4.96 -18.04 -1.34
C ALA A 575 -6.45 -17.64 -1.21
N ARG A 576 -7.37 -18.42 -1.77
CA ARG A 576 -8.81 -18.18 -1.63
C ARG A 576 -9.36 -18.57 -0.25
N ALA A 577 -8.73 -19.50 0.45
CA ALA A 577 -9.16 -19.92 1.78
C ALA A 577 -8.82 -18.91 2.89
N GLU A 578 -7.77 -18.12 2.70
CA GLU A 578 -7.31 -17.13 3.70
C GLU A 578 -7.88 -15.71 3.50
N MET A 579 -8.59 -15.44 2.39
CA MET A 579 -9.23 -14.14 2.10
C MET A 579 -10.75 -14.14 2.35
N ARG A 580 -11.30 -15.10 3.09
CA ARG A 580 -12.66 -14.96 3.64
C ARG A 580 -12.59 -14.16 4.93
N PRO A 581 -13.42 -13.08 5.06
CA PRO A 581 -13.39 -12.13 6.18
C PRO A 581 -13.67 -12.79 7.54
#